data_a699685bcc9f479b6d8ca64f73a31612
#
_entry.id   a699685bcc9f479b6d8ca64f73a31612
#
_cell.length_a   1.000
_cell.length_b   1.000
_cell.length_c   1.000
_cell.angle_alpha   90.00
_cell.angle_beta   90.00
_cell.angle_gamma   90.00
#
_symmetry.space_group_name_H-M   'P 1'
#
loop_
_entity.id
_entity.type
_entity.pdbx_description
1 polymer ?
#
loop_
_entity_poly.entity_id
_entity_poly.type
_entity_poly.pdbx_seq_one_letter_code
_entity_poly.pdbx_strand_id
1 'polypeptide(L)'
;ATFPAIGTDGGLLHIEAPVRLAWEGELITAGQFLPWVNRLEMSRMLDQQVVQLALQKIEETGQPVSVNLSVAAVVEPSFAEWISEQLSVHADAAEKLWMELAEPMAFRHLSGFKLLCSRVKEYGAKIGIEHMGHQLAALGELHDVGLDYLKVDANFVRDINENTANQNLLGNLCTVGHSIGVIVIAEGVRSDEEWETLKEIGFDGATGPGIV
;
A
#
# COMPACT_ATOMS: atom_id res chain seq x y z
N ALA A 1 -14.31 -3.54 9.14
CA ALA A 1 -14.62 -2.94 7.84
C ALA A 1 -13.40 -3.10 6.95
N THR A 2 -13.61 -3.45 5.72
CA THR A 2 -12.61 -3.49 4.63
C THR A 2 -12.93 -2.35 3.66
N PHE A 3 -11.91 -1.81 3.00
CA PHE A 3 -12.07 -0.69 2.09
C PHE A 3 -11.58 -1.11 0.69
N PRO A 4 -12.40 -0.98 -0.37
CA PRO A 4 -11.95 -1.29 -1.71
C PRO A 4 -11.06 -0.17 -2.27
N ALA A 5 -10.05 -0.55 -3.04
CA ALA A 5 -9.37 0.31 -4.00
C ALA A 5 -9.86 -0.07 -5.40
N ILE A 6 -10.43 0.90 -6.12
CA ILE A 6 -11.08 0.70 -7.41
C ILE A 6 -10.27 1.40 -8.50
N GLY A 7 -10.04 0.72 -9.61
CA GLY A 7 -9.41 1.27 -10.81
C GLY A 7 -10.33 2.21 -11.58
N THR A 8 -9.76 2.99 -12.49
CA THR A 8 -10.51 3.91 -13.36
C THR A 8 -11.47 3.21 -14.31
N ASP A 9 -11.26 1.92 -14.57
CA ASP A 9 -12.15 1.04 -15.34
C ASP A 9 -13.31 0.46 -14.51
N GLY A 10 -13.38 0.78 -13.20
CA GLY A 10 -14.34 0.25 -12.24
C GLY A 10 -13.97 -1.14 -11.68
N GLY A 11 -12.82 -1.69 -12.08
CA GLY A 11 -12.32 -2.96 -11.58
C GLY A 11 -11.75 -2.87 -10.16
N LEU A 12 -11.92 -3.92 -9.36
CA LEU A 12 -11.30 -4.01 -8.04
C LEU A 12 -9.78 -4.20 -8.17
N LEU A 13 -8.99 -3.27 -7.65
CA LEU A 13 -7.55 -3.42 -7.54
C LEU A 13 -7.19 -4.32 -6.34
N HIS A 14 -7.65 -3.96 -5.16
CA HIS A 14 -7.51 -4.75 -3.94
C HIS A 14 -8.49 -4.29 -2.85
N ILE A 15 -8.58 -5.10 -1.81
CA ILE A 15 -9.32 -4.76 -0.59
C ILE A 15 -8.30 -4.48 0.51
N GLU A 16 -8.34 -3.30 1.10
CA GLU A 16 -7.56 -2.98 2.28
C GLU A 16 -8.12 -3.73 3.50
N ALA A 17 -7.26 -4.47 4.17
CA ALA A 17 -7.59 -5.28 5.34
C ALA A 17 -6.92 -4.74 6.60
N PRO A 18 -7.49 -3.69 7.25
CA PRO A 18 -6.90 -3.12 8.45
C PRO A 18 -6.91 -4.16 9.58
N VAL A 19 -5.74 -4.37 10.17
CA VAL A 19 -5.58 -5.33 11.26
C VAL A 19 -6.36 -4.90 12.50
N ARG A 20 -6.96 -5.88 13.18
CA ARG A 20 -7.65 -5.72 14.46
C ARG A 20 -7.13 -6.78 15.44
N LEU A 21 -6.91 -6.39 16.68
CA LEU A 21 -6.54 -7.32 17.75
C LEU A 21 -7.77 -7.67 18.58
N ALA A 22 -8.06 -8.95 18.71
CA ALA A 22 -9.08 -9.43 19.64
C ALA A 22 -8.50 -9.48 21.06
N TRP A 23 -9.04 -8.70 21.97
CA TRP A 23 -8.60 -8.62 23.35
C TRP A 23 -9.81 -8.53 24.29
N GLU A 24 -9.93 -9.45 25.23
CA GLU A 24 -11.03 -9.49 26.23
C GLU A 24 -12.44 -9.37 25.64
N GLY A 25 -12.63 -9.91 24.41
CA GLY A 25 -13.93 -9.88 23.72
C GLY A 25 -14.16 -8.62 22.89
N GLU A 26 -13.25 -7.66 22.87
CA GLU A 26 -13.30 -6.44 22.07
C GLU A 26 -12.32 -6.52 20.88
N LEU A 27 -12.62 -5.76 19.82
CA LEU A 27 -11.73 -5.58 18.67
C LEU A 27 -11.00 -4.24 18.77
N ILE A 28 -9.71 -4.30 19.10
CA ILE A 28 -8.85 -3.13 19.26
C ILE A 28 -8.27 -2.73 17.91
N THR A 29 -8.29 -1.45 17.60
CA THR A 29 -7.75 -0.91 16.33
C THR A 29 -6.23 -0.84 16.34
N ALA A 30 -5.60 -0.84 15.15
CA ALA A 30 -4.16 -0.73 14.98
C ALA A 30 -3.56 0.47 15.73
N GLY A 31 -4.18 1.65 15.66
CA GLY A 31 -3.72 2.84 16.38
C GLY A 31 -3.63 2.68 17.90
N GLN A 32 -4.44 1.77 18.48
CA GLN A 32 -4.45 1.52 19.93
C GLN A 32 -3.36 0.52 20.35
N PHE A 33 -3.06 -0.51 19.55
CA PHE A 33 -2.11 -1.56 19.96
C PHE A 33 -0.72 -1.44 19.32
N LEU A 34 -0.56 -0.83 18.15
CA LEU A 34 0.75 -0.68 17.49
C LEU A 34 1.83 -0.01 18.36
N PRO A 35 1.52 1.03 19.18
CA PRO A 35 2.52 1.58 20.09
C PRO A 35 3.11 0.55 21.05
N TRP A 36 2.29 -0.41 21.49
CA TRP A 36 2.74 -1.51 22.37
C TRP A 36 3.53 -2.56 21.60
N VAL A 37 3.09 -2.92 20.37
CA VAL A 37 3.83 -3.84 19.48
C VAL A 37 5.24 -3.30 19.23
N ASN A 38 5.37 -2.01 18.91
CA ASN A 38 6.65 -1.36 18.67
C ASN A 38 7.52 -1.35 19.94
N ARG A 39 6.93 -1.02 21.10
CA ARG A 39 7.66 -1.00 22.38
C ARG A 39 8.17 -2.37 22.81
N LEU A 40 7.44 -3.42 22.46
CA LEU A 40 7.76 -4.81 22.77
C LEU A 40 8.60 -5.49 21.69
N GLU A 41 9.00 -4.74 20.65
CA GLU A 41 9.79 -5.24 19.50
C GLU A 41 9.11 -6.42 18.77
N MET A 42 7.77 -6.41 18.72
CA MET A 42 6.95 -7.47 18.12
C MET A 42 6.49 -7.15 16.69
N SER A 43 6.98 -6.06 16.08
CA SER A 43 6.54 -5.58 14.77
C SER A 43 6.72 -6.62 13.68
N ARG A 44 7.86 -7.30 13.63
CA ARG A 44 8.11 -8.40 12.68
C ARG A 44 7.11 -9.55 12.84
N MET A 45 6.83 -9.97 14.07
CA MET A 45 5.88 -11.05 14.33
C MET A 45 4.47 -10.65 13.88
N LEU A 46 4.10 -9.38 14.08
CA LEU A 46 2.82 -8.86 13.59
C LEU A 46 2.77 -8.86 12.07
N ASP A 47 3.80 -8.35 11.38
CA ASP A 47 3.88 -8.35 9.92
C ASP A 47 3.74 -9.78 9.36
N GLN A 48 4.40 -10.75 9.96
CA GLN A 48 4.31 -12.16 9.57
C GLN A 48 2.88 -12.69 9.71
N GLN A 49 2.22 -12.42 10.84
CA GLN A 49 0.83 -12.86 11.06
C GLN A 49 -0.14 -12.18 10.09
N VAL A 50 0.03 -10.89 9.83
CA VAL A 50 -0.84 -10.13 8.90
C VAL A 50 -0.70 -10.67 7.48
N VAL A 51 0.51 -10.95 7.01
CA VAL A 51 0.74 -11.56 5.69
C VAL A 51 0.10 -12.95 5.60
N GLN A 52 0.28 -13.80 6.60
CA GLN A 52 -0.33 -15.15 6.60
C GLN A 52 -1.86 -15.09 6.57
N LEU A 53 -2.46 -14.20 7.36
CA LEU A 53 -3.91 -13.99 7.35
C LEU A 53 -4.42 -13.46 6.01
N ALA A 54 -3.65 -12.58 5.35
CA ALA A 54 -4.00 -12.07 4.03
C ALA A 54 -3.95 -13.17 2.97
N LEU A 55 -2.90 -13.99 2.95
CA LEU A 55 -2.78 -15.13 2.04
C LEU A 55 -3.95 -16.11 2.23
N GLN A 56 -4.25 -16.48 3.48
CA GLN A 56 -5.41 -17.31 3.80
C GLN A 56 -6.71 -16.67 3.31
N LYS A 57 -6.89 -15.37 3.52
CA LYS A 57 -8.09 -14.66 3.05
C LYS A 57 -8.22 -14.65 1.54
N ILE A 58 -7.12 -14.49 0.83
CA ILE A 58 -7.08 -14.57 -0.64
C ILE A 58 -7.48 -15.98 -1.11
N GLU A 59 -6.95 -17.04 -0.48
CA GLU A 59 -7.31 -18.43 -0.80
C GLU A 59 -8.80 -18.72 -0.58
N GLU A 60 -9.37 -18.18 0.51
CA GLU A 60 -10.79 -18.36 0.83
C GLU A 60 -11.73 -17.60 -0.12
N THR A 61 -11.37 -16.39 -0.56
CA THR A 61 -12.26 -15.48 -1.28
C THR A 61 -11.93 -15.30 -2.75
N GLY A 62 -10.71 -15.59 -3.14
CA GLY A 62 -10.18 -15.28 -4.47
C GLY A 62 -9.98 -13.79 -4.74
N GLN A 63 -10.23 -12.90 -3.76
CA GLN A 63 -10.10 -11.45 -3.93
C GLN A 63 -8.70 -10.97 -3.58
N PRO A 64 -8.16 -9.95 -4.29
CA PRO A 64 -6.88 -9.34 -3.94
C PRO A 64 -6.98 -8.56 -2.62
N VAL A 65 -5.98 -8.72 -1.76
CA VAL A 65 -5.93 -8.11 -0.42
C VAL A 65 -4.66 -7.30 -0.27
N SER A 66 -4.78 -6.09 0.31
CA SER A 66 -3.65 -5.24 0.70
C SER A 66 -3.44 -5.24 2.21
N VAL A 67 -2.17 -5.25 2.62
CA VAL A 67 -1.73 -5.19 4.01
C VAL A 67 -0.58 -4.21 4.20
N ASN A 68 -0.60 -3.51 5.32
CA ASN A 68 0.46 -2.61 5.71
C ASN A 68 1.57 -3.37 6.44
N LEU A 69 2.81 -3.08 6.08
CA LEU A 69 4.01 -3.61 6.73
C LEU A 69 4.66 -2.54 7.62
N SER A 70 5.29 -2.98 8.68
CA SER A 70 6.08 -2.12 9.55
C SER A 70 7.50 -1.92 9.01
N VAL A 71 8.27 -1.05 9.68
CA VAL A 71 9.69 -0.86 9.35
C VAL A 71 10.52 -2.14 9.50
N ALA A 72 10.11 -3.10 10.32
CA ALA A 72 10.80 -4.37 10.49
C ALA A 72 10.96 -5.14 9.16
N ALA A 73 9.99 -5.02 8.27
CA ALA A 73 10.03 -5.67 6.95
C ALA A 73 11.20 -5.23 6.06
N VAL A 74 11.75 -4.05 6.28
CA VAL A 74 12.85 -3.49 5.47
C VAL A 74 14.18 -3.36 6.22
N VAL A 75 14.18 -3.42 7.55
CA VAL A 75 15.41 -3.36 8.34
C VAL A 75 15.96 -4.75 8.69
N GLU A 76 15.13 -5.78 8.62
CA GLU A 76 15.51 -7.15 8.94
C GLU A 76 15.61 -8.01 7.67
N PRO A 77 16.83 -8.33 7.15
CA PRO A 77 17.00 -9.12 5.92
C PRO A 77 16.29 -10.48 5.96
N SER A 78 16.20 -11.08 7.13
CA SER A 78 15.50 -12.34 7.35
C SER A 78 13.99 -12.28 7.10
N PHE A 79 13.40 -11.08 7.07
CA PHE A 79 12.00 -10.91 6.65
C PHE A 79 11.84 -11.13 5.13
N ALA A 80 12.78 -10.62 4.33
CA ALA A 80 12.76 -10.82 2.88
C ALA A 80 12.94 -12.30 2.48
N GLU A 81 13.70 -13.06 3.24
CA GLU A 81 13.82 -14.52 3.08
C GLU A 81 12.52 -15.23 3.45
N TRP A 82 11.98 -14.90 4.62
CA TRP A 82 10.74 -15.47 5.12
C TRP A 82 9.55 -15.19 4.17
N ILE A 83 9.41 -13.97 3.66
CA ILE A 83 8.31 -13.65 2.74
C ILE A 83 8.41 -14.45 1.44
N SER A 84 9.62 -14.65 0.91
CA SER A 84 9.85 -15.48 -0.28
C SER A 84 9.38 -16.93 -0.05
N GLU A 85 9.66 -17.50 1.12
CA GLU A 85 9.19 -18.84 1.50
C GLU A 85 7.65 -18.89 1.54
N GLN A 86 7.01 -17.89 2.18
CA GLN A 86 5.53 -17.85 2.25
C GLN A 86 4.91 -17.74 0.86
N LEU A 87 5.40 -16.82 0.03
CA LEU A 87 4.87 -16.62 -1.32
C LEU A 87 5.09 -17.83 -2.23
N SER A 88 6.19 -18.57 -2.06
CA SER A 88 6.43 -19.80 -2.81
C SER A 88 5.46 -20.93 -2.47
N VAL A 89 5.05 -21.01 -1.20
CA VAL A 89 4.06 -22.01 -0.72
C VAL A 89 2.65 -21.66 -1.17
N HIS A 90 2.32 -20.37 -1.23
CA HIS A 90 0.99 -19.85 -1.56
C HIS A 90 0.97 -19.17 -2.95
N ALA A 91 1.55 -19.82 -3.98
CA ALA A 91 1.82 -19.19 -5.28
C ALA A 91 0.58 -18.55 -5.94
N ASP A 92 -0.57 -19.23 -5.91
CA ASP A 92 -1.82 -18.72 -6.51
C ASP A 92 -2.38 -17.50 -5.76
N ALA A 93 -2.15 -17.42 -4.44
CA ALA A 93 -2.55 -16.29 -3.61
C ALA A 93 -1.55 -15.13 -3.71
N ALA A 94 -0.28 -15.43 -3.95
CA ALA A 94 0.79 -14.44 -4.01
C ALA A 94 0.51 -13.35 -5.05
N GLU A 95 0.03 -13.69 -6.24
CA GLU A 95 -0.30 -12.73 -7.31
C GLU A 95 -1.39 -11.72 -6.93
N LYS A 96 -2.18 -12.03 -5.88
CA LYS A 96 -3.28 -11.19 -5.37
C LYS A 96 -2.93 -10.49 -4.06
N LEU A 97 -1.73 -10.73 -3.52
CA LEU A 97 -1.27 -10.06 -2.31
C LEU A 97 -0.63 -8.71 -2.68
N TRP A 98 -1.12 -7.65 -2.03
CA TRP A 98 -0.59 -6.30 -2.10
C TRP A 98 0.01 -5.94 -0.74
N MET A 99 1.17 -5.34 -0.72
CA MET A 99 1.86 -4.93 0.51
C MET A 99 2.24 -3.47 0.44
N GLU A 100 2.11 -2.78 1.55
CA GLU A 100 2.31 -1.33 1.63
C GLU A 100 3.31 -0.98 2.72
N LEU A 101 4.18 -0.03 2.42
CA LEU A 101 5.09 0.56 3.36
C LEU A 101 4.89 2.07 3.38
N ALA A 102 4.80 2.67 4.57
CA ALA A 102 4.63 4.10 4.69
C ALA A 102 5.83 4.88 4.11
N GLU A 103 5.56 5.98 3.41
CA GLU A 103 6.56 6.83 2.72
C GLU A 103 7.84 7.08 3.53
N PRO A 104 7.78 7.54 4.81
CA PRO A 104 9.00 7.81 5.56
C PRO A 104 9.86 6.58 5.83
N MET A 105 9.24 5.40 5.89
CA MET A 105 9.96 4.14 6.13
C MET A 105 10.65 3.65 4.87
N ALA A 106 9.97 3.71 3.72
CA ALA A 106 10.51 3.31 2.43
C ALA A 106 11.76 4.14 2.06
N PHE A 107 11.69 5.46 2.14
CA PHE A 107 12.83 6.33 1.80
C PHE A 107 13.97 6.26 2.80
N ARG A 108 13.69 6.13 4.09
CA ARG A 108 14.74 5.98 5.12
C ARG A 108 15.52 4.67 4.97
N HIS A 109 14.88 3.62 4.48
CA HIS A 109 15.45 2.28 4.37
C HIS A 109 15.42 1.75 2.92
N LEU A 110 15.74 2.62 1.96
CA LEU A 110 15.57 2.36 0.52
C LEU A 110 16.24 1.06 0.05
N SER A 111 17.43 0.74 0.57
CA SER A 111 18.15 -0.50 0.21
C SER A 111 17.39 -1.76 0.67
N GLY A 112 16.84 -1.75 1.87
CA GLY A 112 16.02 -2.84 2.39
C GLY A 112 14.68 -2.93 1.65
N PHE A 113 14.07 -1.80 1.33
CA PHE A 113 12.87 -1.74 0.53
C PHE A 113 13.08 -2.31 -0.88
N LYS A 114 14.19 -1.95 -1.54
CA LYS A 114 14.58 -2.50 -2.83
C LYS A 114 14.77 -4.03 -2.78
N LEU A 115 15.42 -4.55 -1.72
CA LEU A 115 15.54 -5.99 -1.51
C LEU A 115 14.16 -6.64 -1.37
N LEU A 116 13.28 -6.08 -0.56
CA LEU A 116 11.93 -6.60 -0.37
C LEU A 116 11.15 -6.61 -1.70
N CYS A 117 11.16 -5.49 -2.45
CA CYS A 117 10.53 -5.40 -3.76
C CYS A 117 11.02 -6.50 -4.72
N SER A 118 12.33 -6.72 -4.79
CA SER A 118 12.90 -7.76 -5.66
C SER A 118 12.40 -9.15 -5.31
N ARG A 119 12.33 -9.48 -4.03
CA ARG A 119 11.86 -10.79 -3.55
C ARG A 119 10.37 -11.03 -3.78
N VAL A 120 9.57 -10.01 -3.51
CA VAL A 120 8.12 -10.07 -3.67
C VAL A 120 7.73 -10.23 -5.14
N LYS A 121 8.41 -9.52 -6.02
CA LYS A 121 8.14 -9.53 -7.46
C LYS A 121 8.39 -10.89 -8.14
N GLU A 122 9.30 -11.70 -7.61
CA GLU A 122 9.58 -13.06 -8.11
C GLU A 122 8.32 -13.96 -8.10
N TYR A 123 7.36 -13.66 -7.23
CA TYR A 123 6.12 -14.42 -7.03
C TYR A 123 4.86 -13.70 -7.52
N GLY A 124 5.01 -12.58 -8.22
CA GLY A 124 3.88 -11.80 -8.75
C GLY A 124 3.11 -10.98 -7.72
N ALA A 125 3.50 -11.04 -6.44
CA ALA A 125 2.90 -10.20 -5.42
C ALA A 125 3.29 -8.72 -5.64
N LYS A 126 2.43 -7.80 -5.20
CA LYS A 126 2.59 -6.37 -5.43
C LYS A 126 3.08 -5.66 -4.18
N ILE A 127 3.93 -4.67 -4.38
CA ILE A 127 4.45 -3.85 -3.29
C ILE A 127 4.44 -2.38 -3.66
N GLY A 128 4.04 -1.53 -2.73
CA GLY A 128 3.92 -0.10 -2.93
C GLY A 128 4.25 0.74 -1.71
N ILE A 129 4.16 2.04 -1.91
CA ILE A 129 4.32 3.05 -0.86
C ILE A 129 2.95 3.70 -0.61
N GLU A 130 2.55 3.77 0.68
CA GLU A 130 1.35 4.49 1.12
C GLU A 130 1.68 5.88 1.70
N HIS A 131 0.66 6.74 1.78
CA HIS A 131 0.75 8.11 2.30
C HIS A 131 1.81 8.97 1.61
N MET A 132 2.00 8.76 0.30
CA MET A 132 2.96 9.50 -0.52
C MET A 132 2.56 10.97 -0.67
N GLY A 133 3.50 11.90 -0.46
CA GLY A 133 3.24 13.31 -0.66
C GLY A 133 4.27 14.26 -0.04
N HIS A 134 5.01 13.80 0.96
CA HIS A 134 5.99 14.65 1.65
C HIS A 134 7.39 14.58 1.04
N GLN A 135 7.73 13.50 0.33
CA GLN A 135 9.04 13.27 -0.28
C GLN A 135 9.00 13.24 -1.81
N LEU A 136 8.12 14.05 -2.41
CA LEU A 136 7.96 14.12 -3.87
C LEU A 136 9.26 14.44 -4.62
N ALA A 137 10.17 15.21 -4.01
CA ALA A 137 11.48 15.51 -4.58
C ALA A 137 12.38 14.26 -4.73
N ALA A 138 12.13 13.22 -3.95
CA ALA A 138 12.89 11.97 -3.96
C ALA A 138 12.28 10.89 -4.89
N LEU A 139 11.18 11.19 -5.59
CA LEU A 139 10.54 10.23 -6.52
C LEU A 139 11.52 9.60 -7.53
N GLY A 140 12.51 10.38 -7.97
CA GLY A 140 13.55 9.88 -8.88
C GLY A 140 14.38 8.74 -8.30
N GLU A 141 14.45 8.58 -6.99
CA GLU A 141 15.17 7.49 -6.33
C GLU A 141 14.42 6.14 -6.45
N LEU A 142 13.13 6.17 -6.81
CA LEU A 142 12.30 4.98 -6.93
C LEU A 142 12.41 4.28 -8.29
N HIS A 143 13.08 4.87 -9.29
CA HIS A 143 13.09 4.40 -10.68
C HIS A 143 13.61 2.96 -10.85
N ASP A 144 14.49 2.48 -9.97
CA ASP A 144 15.07 1.13 -10.00
C ASP A 144 14.78 0.31 -8.74
N VAL A 145 13.82 0.75 -7.92
CA VAL A 145 13.39 0.04 -6.71
C VAL A 145 12.52 -1.16 -7.06
N GLY A 146 11.71 -1.06 -8.12
CA GLY A 146 10.87 -2.14 -8.59
C GLY A 146 9.52 -2.22 -7.87
N LEU A 147 9.05 -1.11 -7.27
CA LEU A 147 7.70 -1.04 -6.71
C LEU A 147 6.64 -1.07 -7.82
N ASP A 148 5.41 -1.47 -7.45
CA ASP A 148 4.29 -1.62 -8.39
C ASP A 148 3.34 -0.42 -8.34
N TYR A 149 3.20 0.25 -7.19
CA TYR A 149 2.23 1.33 -7.02
C TYR A 149 2.63 2.34 -5.94
N LEU A 150 2.01 3.52 -6.04
CA LEU A 150 2.05 4.58 -5.03
C LEU A 150 0.62 4.93 -4.62
N LYS A 151 0.38 5.10 -3.34
CA LYS A 151 -0.85 5.69 -2.80
C LYS A 151 -0.58 7.10 -2.31
N VAL A 152 -1.29 8.06 -2.88
CA VAL A 152 -1.15 9.48 -2.55
C VAL A 152 -1.99 9.81 -1.33
N ASP A 153 -1.37 10.43 -0.33
CA ASP A 153 -1.98 10.79 0.95
C ASP A 153 -3.23 11.67 0.78
N ALA A 154 -4.26 11.35 1.56
CA ALA A 154 -5.56 12.02 1.55
C ALA A 154 -5.50 13.54 1.74
N ASN A 155 -4.45 14.08 2.38
CA ASN A 155 -4.31 15.53 2.56
C ASN A 155 -4.05 16.26 1.23
N PHE A 156 -3.47 15.60 0.24
CA PHE A 156 -3.26 16.16 -1.10
C PHE A 156 -4.48 15.94 -2.02
N VAL A 157 -5.29 14.93 -1.73
CA VAL A 157 -6.49 14.54 -2.48
C VAL A 157 -7.70 15.36 -2.08
N ARG A 158 -7.78 15.76 -0.80
CA ARG A 158 -8.91 16.51 -0.27
C ARG A 158 -9.17 17.79 -1.03
N ASP A 159 -10.44 17.99 -1.45
CA ASP A 159 -10.93 19.15 -2.18
C ASP A 159 -10.13 19.39 -3.48
N ILE A 160 -9.64 18.30 -4.12
CA ILE A 160 -8.78 18.36 -5.31
C ILE A 160 -9.49 19.01 -6.49
N ASN A 161 -10.81 18.87 -6.59
CA ASN A 161 -11.64 19.52 -7.62
C ASN A 161 -11.60 21.06 -7.57
N GLU A 162 -11.26 21.63 -6.41
CA GLU A 162 -11.14 23.09 -6.22
C GLU A 162 -9.69 23.58 -6.10
N ASN A 163 -8.71 22.66 -5.98
CA ASN A 163 -7.31 23.01 -5.69
C ASN A 163 -6.40 22.81 -6.92
N THR A 164 -6.34 23.82 -7.80
CA THR A 164 -5.51 23.77 -9.01
C THR A 164 -4.01 23.56 -8.73
N ALA A 165 -3.51 24.04 -7.60
CA ALA A 165 -2.09 23.84 -7.23
C ALA A 165 -1.81 22.35 -6.98
N ASN A 166 -2.67 21.67 -6.20
CA ASN A 166 -2.57 20.24 -5.99
C ASN A 166 -2.83 19.45 -7.27
N GLN A 167 -3.78 19.86 -8.13
CA GLN A 167 -4.00 19.21 -9.44
C GLN A 167 -2.72 19.17 -10.27
N ASN A 168 -2.01 20.30 -10.39
CA ASN A 168 -0.75 20.39 -11.12
C ASN A 168 0.35 19.53 -10.48
N LEU A 169 0.46 19.56 -9.15
CA LEU A 169 1.44 18.76 -8.40
C LEU A 169 1.22 17.27 -8.63
N LEU A 170 -0.03 16.81 -8.48
CA LEU A 170 -0.39 15.40 -8.59
C LEU A 170 -0.35 14.92 -10.04
N GLY A 171 -0.65 15.78 -11.03
CA GLY A 171 -0.47 15.47 -12.45
C GLY A 171 1.00 15.21 -12.80
N ASN A 172 1.91 15.99 -12.25
CA ASN A 172 3.34 15.74 -12.40
C ASN A 172 3.76 14.43 -11.71
N LEU A 173 3.21 14.15 -10.53
CA LEU A 173 3.46 12.88 -9.82
C LEU A 173 3.01 11.67 -10.66
N CYS A 174 1.79 11.72 -11.22
CA CYS A 174 1.29 10.66 -12.11
C CYS A 174 2.21 10.48 -13.33
N THR A 175 2.63 11.58 -13.96
CA THR A 175 3.56 11.54 -15.11
C THR A 175 4.88 10.85 -14.75
N VAL A 176 5.47 11.19 -13.60
CA VAL A 176 6.72 10.57 -13.14
C VAL A 176 6.48 9.10 -12.77
N GLY A 177 5.43 8.79 -12.01
CA GLY A 177 5.07 7.43 -11.63
C GLY A 177 4.91 6.52 -12.85
N HIS A 178 4.14 6.95 -13.84
CA HIS A 178 3.94 6.19 -15.08
C HIS A 178 5.23 6.02 -15.89
N SER A 179 6.12 7.02 -15.88
CA SER A 179 7.41 6.92 -16.59
C SER A 179 8.33 5.82 -16.04
N ILE A 180 8.14 5.43 -14.78
CA ILE A 180 8.86 4.34 -14.12
C ILE A 180 8.02 3.06 -13.98
N GLY A 181 6.84 3.01 -14.61
CA GLY A 181 5.96 1.84 -14.64
C GLY A 181 5.15 1.60 -13.37
N VAL A 182 4.92 2.63 -12.57
CA VAL A 182 4.20 2.58 -11.29
C VAL A 182 2.80 3.12 -11.46
N ILE A 183 1.78 2.42 -10.95
CA ILE A 183 0.41 2.92 -10.90
C ILE A 183 0.22 3.86 -9.69
N VAL A 184 -0.65 4.87 -9.86
CA VAL A 184 -0.88 5.90 -8.85
C VAL A 184 -2.32 5.83 -8.37
N ILE A 185 -2.51 5.64 -7.06
CA ILE A 185 -3.79 5.46 -6.40
C ILE A 185 -4.03 6.62 -5.44
N ALA A 186 -5.22 7.19 -5.42
CA ALA A 186 -5.60 8.25 -4.48
C ALA A 186 -6.20 7.67 -3.20
N GLU A 187 -5.78 8.17 -2.04
CA GLU A 187 -6.36 7.81 -0.76
C GLU A 187 -7.39 8.84 -0.29
N GLY A 188 -8.43 8.35 0.39
CA GLY A 188 -9.38 9.18 1.12
C GLY A 188 -10.32 10.00 0.26
N VAL A 189 -10.59 9.57 -0.97
CA VAL A 189 -11.59 10.19 -1.88
C VAL A 189 -12.96 10.18 -1.22
N ARG A 190 -13.68 11.31 -1.26
CA ARG A 190 -14.94 11.53 -0.53
C ARG A 190 -16.15 11.75 -1.41
N SER A 191 -15.94 12.21 -2.64
CA SER A 191 -17.02 12.55 -3.56
C SER A 191 -16.72 12.15 -4.99
N ASP A 192 -17.76 12.09 -5.80
CA ASP A 192 -17.66 11.83 -7.23
C ASP A 192 -16.87 12.93 -7.96
N GLU A 193 -17.01 14.19 -7.52
CA GLU A 193 -16.28 15.32 -8.12
C GLU A 193 -14.77 15.21 -7.90
N GLU A 194 -14.35 14.82 -6.68
CA GLU A 194 -12.94 14.52 -6.42
C GLU A 194 -12.45 13.38 -7.33
N TRP A 195 -13.24 12.30 -7.44
CA TRP A 195 -12.86 11.14 -8.25
C TRP A 195 -12.76 11.46 -9.74
N GLU A 196 -13.73 12.17 -10.30
CA GLU A 196 -13.67 12.60 -11.72
C GLU A 196 -12.43 13.46 -11.99
N THR A 197 -12.15 14.43 -11.10
CA THR A 197 -10.95 15.27 -11.22
C THR A 197 -9.65 14.44 -11.16
N LEU A 198 -9.58 13.46 -10.27
CA LEU A 198 -8.40 12.58 -10.16
C LEU A 198 -8.19 11.73 -11.41
N LYS A 199 -9.26 11.24 -12.04
CA LYS A 199 -9.18 10.54 -13.33
C LYS A 199 -8.64 11.45 -14.44
N GLU A 200 -9.09 12.70 -14.50
CA GLU A 200 -8.60 13.70 -15.46
C GLU A 200 -7.12 14.04 -15.24
N ILE A 201 -6.65 14.06 -13.99
CA ILE A 201 -5.25 14.27 -13.61
C ILE A 201 -4.37 13.11 -14.04
N GLY A 202 -4.92 11.90 -14.14
CA GLY A 202 -4.21 10.69 -14.57
C GLY A 202 -3.97 9.65 -13.48
N PHE A 203 -4.75 9.65 -12.40
CA PHE A 203 -4.73 8.56 -11.41
C PHE A 203 -5.27 7.27 -12.02
N ASP A 204 -4.71 6.15 -11.58
CA ASP A 204 -5.09 4.81 -12.04
C ASP A 204 -6.16 4.17 -11.15
N GLY A 205 -6.31 4.63 -9.92
CA GLY A 205 -7.28 4.11 -8.97
C GLY A 205 -7.48 5.03 -7.76
N ALA A 206 -8.45 4.66 -6.94
CA ALA A 206 -8.78 5.39 -5.71
C ALA A 206 -9.33 4.47 -4.62
N THR A 207 -9.16 4.89 -3.38
CA THR A 207 -9.82 4.34 -2.19
C THR A 207 -10.35 5.48 -1.32
N GLY A 208 -11.40 5.22 -0.56
CA GLY A 208 -11.98 6.21 0.33
C GLY A 208 -13.49 6.05 0.51
N PRO A 209 -14.11 6.86 1.37
CA PRO A 209 -15.54 6.76 1.65
C PRO A 209 -16.45 7.10 0.46
N GLY A 210 -15.94 7.82 -0.54
CA GLY A 210 -16.63 8.11 -1.80
C GLY A 210 -16.43 7.04 -2.89
N ILE A 211 -15.63 6.02 -2.62
CA ILE A 211 -15.37 4.91 -3.55
C ILE A 211 -16.20 3.69 -3.10
N VAL A 212 -17.18 3.29 -3.90
CA VAL A 212 -18.14 2.23 -3.59
C VAL A 212 -18.13 1.17 -4.70
#